data_15dd6beccb7690b803d527274c04002a
#
_entry.id   15dd6beccb7690b803d527274c04002a
#
_cell.length_a   1.000
_cell.length_b   1.000
_cell.length_c   1.000
_cell.angle_alpha   90.00
_cell.angle_beta   90.00
_cell.angle_gamma   90.00
#
_symmetry.space_group_name_H-M   'P 1'
#
loop_
_entity.id
_entity.type
_entity.pdbx_description
1 polymer ?
#
loop_
_entity_poly.entity_id
_entity_poly.type
_entity_poly.pdbx_seq_one_letter_code
_entity_poly.pdbx_strand_id
1 'polypeptide(L)'
;MLFYYIQRTAKSIPQIKEIGSLVCQKWGQPLGNNLWGFPGWSKLSKVREEDFRKLKLGYRAKYVHDVAQVVGDDPFYFSNISQLSYDDAKSELIRLPGVGPKIADCALLFGANKTEAFPIDTWIAKVLDSHYGLESFTYSQKALFARKHFGLFCGFAQQFLFSGERLGLIKSK
;
A
#
# COMPACT_ATOMS: atom_id res chain seq x y z
N MET A 1 -5.58 -1.86 -4.97
CA MET A 1 -4.63 -1.02 -4.18
C MET A 1 -3.44 -1.82 -3.64
N LEU A 2 -3.63 -2.93 -2.90
CA LEU A 2 -2.56 -3.71 -2.26
C LEU A 2 -1.43 -4.10 -3.23
N PHE A 3 -1.75 -4.57 -4.43
CA PHE A 3 -0.78 -4.91 -5.48
C PHE A 3 0.25 -3.78 -5.73
N TYR A 4 -0.23 -2.53 -5.87
CA TYR A 4 0.64 -1.39 -6.13
C TYR A 4 1.58 -1.07 -4.97
N TYR A 5 1.15 -1.30 -3.73
CA TYR A 5 1.98 -1.04 -2.55
C TYR A 5 3.03 -2.12 -2.31
N ILE A 6 2.71 -3.41 -2.57
CA ILE A 6 3.69 -4.50 -2.48
C ILE A 6 4.88 -4.25 -3.44
N GLN A 7 4.61 -3.78 -4.66
CA GLN A 7 5.67 -3.54 -5.65
C GLN A 7 6.47 -2.23 -5.43
N ARG A 8 5.99 -1.30 -4.59
CA ARG A 8 6.51 0.09 -4.53
C ARG A 8 7.91 0.23 -3.95
N THR A 9 8.41 -0.67 -3.12
CA THR A 9 9.72 -0.52 -2.49
C THR A 9 10.85 -0.50 -3.52
N ALA A 10 11.72 0.54 -3.49
CA ALA A 10 12.83 0.75 -4.41
C ALA A 10 12.47 0.86 -5.91
N LYS A 11 11.24 1.28 -6.24
CA LYS A 11 10.81 1.60 -7.61
C LYS A 11 10.29 3.03 -7.69
N SER A 12 10.59 3.68 -8.82
CA SER A 12 10.02 4.99 -9.12
C SER A 12 8.53 4.90 -9.49
N ILE A 13 7.80 5.99 -9.34
CA ILE A 13 6.37 6.04 -9.72
C ILE A 13 6.14 5.64 -11.18
N PRO A 14 6.95 6.09 -12.17
CA PRO A 14 6.82 5.62 -13.55
C PRO A 14 6.96 4.11 -13.71
N GLN A 15 7.93 3.49 -13.03
CA GLN A 15 8.11 2.03 -13.05
C GLN A 15 6.91 1.28 -12.45
N ILE A 16 6.33 1.80 -11.38
CA ILE A 16 5.14 1.21 -10.75
C ILE A 16 3.94 1.28 -11.71
N LYS A 17 3.75 2.41 -12.38
CA LYS A 17 2.70 2.59 -13.41
C LYS A 17 2.92 1.64 -14.59
N GLU A 18 4.15 1.54 -15.10
CA GLU A 18 4.51 0.62 -16.19
C GLU A 18 4.15 -0.82 -15.84
N ILE A 19 4.57 -1.31 -14.67
CA ILE A 19 4.26 -2.68 -14.22
C ILE A 19 2.76 -2.88 -14.10
N GLY A 20 2.04 -1.92 -13.52
CA GLY A 20 0.57 -1.97 -13.43
C GLY A 20 -0.09 -2.09 -14.79
N SER A 21 0.35 -1.29 -15.76
CA SER A 21 -0.14 -1.35 -17.15
C SER A 21 0.13 -2.71 -17.80
N LEU A 22 1.34 -3.25 -17.64
CA LEU A 22 1.72 -4.56 -18.17
C LEU A 22 0.86 -5.69 -17.57
N VAL A 23 0.56 -5.62 -16.25
CA VAL A 23 -0.33 -6.58 -15.57
C VAL A 23 -1.75 -6.46 -16.13
N CYS A 24 -2.26 -5.25 -16.29
CA CYS A 24 -3.58 -5.02 -16.87
C CYS A 24 -3.67 -5.55 -18.31
N GLN A 25 -2.70 -5.23 -19.16
CA GLN A 25 -2.66 -5.70 -20.55
C GLN A 25 -2.59 -7.22 -20.66
N LYS A 26 -1.80 -7.85 -19.78
CA LYS A 26 -1.55 -9.29 -19.89
C LYS A 26 -2.70 -10.14 -19.30
N TRP A 27 -3.32 -9.70 -18.24
CA TRP A 27 -4.31 -10.49 -17.51
C TRP A 27 -5.64 -9.77 -17.24
N GLY A 28 -5.73 -8.48 -17.55
CA GLY A 28 -6.95 -7.70 -17.38
C GLY A 28 -7.99 -7.99 -18.45
N GLN A 29 -9.18 -7.40 -18.26
CA GLN A 29 -10.24 -7.41 -19.28
C GLN A 29 -10.11 -6.17 -20.17
N PRO A 30 -10.23 -6.29 -21.49
CA PRO A 30 -10.24 -5.14 -22.37
C PRO A 30 -11.50 -4.28 -22.11
N LEU A 31 -11.30 -2.98 -21.96
CA LEU A 31 -12.38 -2.00 -21.72
C LEU A 31 -12.65 -1.12 -22.95
N GLY A 32 -11.98 -1.40 -24.08
CA GLY A 32 -12.01 -0.54 -25.27
C GLY A 32 -10.93 0.55 -25.23
N ASN A 33 -10.70 1.19 -26.40
CA ASN A 33 -9.76 2.33 -26.54
C ASN A 33 -8.35 2.06 -25.95
N ASN A 34 -7.82 0.85 -26.09
CA ASN A 34 -6.54 0.41 -25.52
C ASN A 34 -6.48 0.49 -23.98
N LEU A 35 -7.62 0.51 -23.30
CA LEU A 35 -7.73 0.44 -21.86
C LEU A 35 -7.97 -0.99 -21.39
N TRP A 36 -7.40 -1.32 -20.24
CA TRP A 36 -7.48 -2.63 -19.64
C TRP A 36 -7.80 -2.50 -18.14
N GLY A 37 -8.82 -3.24 -17.72
CA GLY A 37 -9.15 -3.33 -16.31
C GLY A 37 -8.07 -4.08 -15.53
N PHE A 38 -7.94 -3.77 -14.24
CA PHE A 38 -7.02 -4.52 -13.37
C PHE A 38 -7.59 -5.94 -13.14
N PRO A 39 -6.77 -7.00 -13.29
CA PRO A 39 -7.24 -8.38 -13.08
C PRO A 39 -7.58 -8.61 -11.60
N GLY A 40 -8.69 -9.33 -11.36
CA GLY A 40 -9.05 -9.76 -10.03
C GLY A 40 -8.02 -10.74 -9.43
N TRP A 41 -7.98 -10.84 -8.11
CA TRP A 41 -7.05 -11.71 -7.39
C TRP A 41 -7.23 -13.19 -7.75
N SER A 42 -8.46 -13.65 -7.94
CA SER A 42 -8.75 -15.04 -8.43
C SER A 42 -8.11 -15.34 -9.79
N LYS A 43 -7.89 -14.33 -10.65
CA LYS A 43 -7.14 -14.50 -11.90
C LYS A 43 -5.65 -14.48 -11.66
N LEU A 44 -5.18 -13.59 -10.79
CA LEU A 44 -3.76 -13.48 -10.43
C LEU A 44 -3.24 -14.69 -9.67
N SER A 45 -4.08 -15.39 -8.89
CA SER A 45 -3.69 -16.63 -8.19
C SER A 45 -3.35 -17.77 -9.15
N LYS A 46 -3.85 -17.73 -10.39
CA LYS A 46 -3.53 -18.73 -11.44
C LYS A 46 -2.24 -18.39 -12.22
N VAL A 47 -1.62 -17.24 -11.94
CA VAL A 47 -0.40 -16.79 -12.63
C VAL A 47 0.81 -17.33 -11.88
N ARG A 48 1.76 -17.93 -12.60
CA ARG A 48 3.00 -18.42 -12.01
C ARG A 48 3.92 -17.28 -11.57
N GLU A 49 4.67 -17.49 -10.52
CA GLU A 49 5.64 -16.50 -10.02
C GLU A 49 6.60 -16.01 -11.12
N GLU A 50 7.08 -16.92 -11.96
CA GLU A 50 7.99 -16.61 -13.07
C GLU A 50 7.42 -15.58 -14.04
N ASP A 51 6.11 -15.62 -14.28
CA ASP A 51 5.46 -14.69 -15.19
C ASP A 51 5.34 -13.28 -14.58
N PHE A 52 5.23 -13.17 -13.25
CA PHE A 52 5.38 -11.90 -12.54
C PHE A 52 6.83 -11.38 -12.60
N ARG A 53 7.84 -12.27 -12.50
CA ARG A 53 9.25 -11.89 -12.61
C ARG A 53 9.57 -11.26 -13.97
N LYS A 54 9.01 -11.80 -15.06
CA LYS A 54 9.14 -11.24 -16.42
C LYS A 54 8.60 -9.82 -16.57
N LEU A 55 7.70 -9.39 -15.69
CA LEU A 55 7.15 -8.04 -15.64
C LEU A 55 7.96 -7.08 -14.76
N LYS A 56 9.24 -7.33 -14.57
CA LYS A 56 10.19 -6.46 -13.82
C LYS A 56 9.86 -6.32 -12.32
N LEU A 57 9.06 -7.22 -11.73
CA LEU A 57 8.78 -7.20 -10.29
C LEU A 57 10.00 -7.60 -9.44
N GLY A 58 10.98 -8.30 -10.02
CA GLY A 58 12.15 -8.79 -9.29
C GLY A 58 11.74 -9.76 -8.17
N TYR A 59 12.36 -9.65 -6.98
CA TYR A 59 12.04 -10.51 -5.83
C TYR A 59 10.60 -10.34 -5.31
N ARG A 60 9.94 -9.24 -5.65
CA ARG A 60 8.54 -8.99 -5.24
C ARG A 60 7.53 -9.81 -6.01
N ALA A 61 7.94 -10.43 -7.11
CA ALA A 61 7.12 -11.39 -7.84
C ALA A 61 6.61 -12.50 -6.91
N LYS A 62 7.49 -12.99 -6.00
CA LYS A 62 7.10 -13.97 -5.00
C LYS A 62 6.02 -13.43 -4.06
N TYR A 63 6.18 -12.23 -3.53
CA TYR A 63 5.17 -11.65 -2.62
C TYR A 63 3.82 -11.45 -3.30
N VAL A 64 3.82 -10.93 -4.53
CA VAL A 64 2.57 -10.76 -5.30
C VAL A 64 1.92 -12.12 -5.58
N HIS A 65 2.70 -13.12 -5.95
CA HIS A 65 2.21 -14.47 -6.18
C HIS A 65 1.61 -15.07 -4.90
N ASP A 66 2.35 -15.05 -3.79
CA ASP A 66 1.92 -15.65 -2.52
C ASP A 66 0.66 -14.94 -1.97
N VAL A 67 0.60 -13.61 -2.05
CA VAL A 67 -0.61 -12.85 -1.70
C VAL A 67 -1.77 -13.23 -2.61
N ALA A 68 -1.52 -13.41 -3.91
CA ALA A 68 -2.57 -13.79 -4.84
C ALA A 68 -3.12 -15.20 -4.53
N GLN A 69 -2.28 -16.14 -4.06
CA GLN A 69 -2.75 -17.45 -3.60
C GLN A 69 -3.71 -17.31 -2.41
N VAL A 70 -3.31 -16.55 -1.38
CA VAL A 70 -4.12 -16.38 -0.16
C VAL A 70 -5.43 -15.66 -0.44
N VAL A 71 -5.38 -14.56 -1.20
CA VAL A 71 -6.53 -13.66 -1.43
C VAL A 71 -7.40 -14.15 -2.59
N GLY A 72 -6.83 -14.89 -3.53
CA GLY A 72 -7.53 -15.36 -4.72
C GLY A 72 -8.56 -16.43 -4.45
N ASP A 73 -8.41 -17.18 -3.36
CA ASP A 73 -9.32 -18.26 -2.95
C ASP A 73 -10.54 -17.71 -2.16
N ASP A 74 -10.45 -16.51 -1.60
CA ASP A 74 -11.55 -15.86 -0.90
C ASP A 74 -12.04 -14.60 -1.65
N PRO A 75 -13.14 -14.67 -2.41
CA PRO A 75 -13.72 -13.52 -3.11
C PRO A 75 -14.11 -12.36 -2.18
N PHE A 76 -14.36 -12.64 -0.91
CA PHE A 76 -14.81 -11.70 0.09
C PHE A 76 -13.68 -11.14 0.97
N TYR A 77 -12.43 -11.58 0.77
CA TYR A 77 -11.31 -11.21 1.62
C TYR A 77 -11.26 -9.71 1.93
N PHE A 78 -11.26 -8.86 0.90
CA PHE A 78 -11.17 -7.40 1.11
C PHE A 78 -12.48 -6.78 1.62
N SER A 79 -13.64 -7.34 1.30
CA SER A 79 -14.90 -6.87 1.91
C SER A 79 -14.94 -7.20 3.40
N ASN A 80 -14.46 -8.37 3.79
CA ASN A 80 -14.31 -8.76 5.19
C ASN A 80 -13.33 -7.84 5.92
N ILE A 81 -12.15 -7.57 5.34
CA ILE A 81 -11.18 -6.60 5.86
C ILE A 81 -11.82 -5.22 6.09
N SER A 82 -12.66 -4.75 5.18
CA SER A 82 -13.29 -3.43 5.30
C SER A 82 -14.29 -3.33 6.48
N GLN A 83 -14.85 -4.46 6.91
CA GLN A 83 -15.79 -4.52 8.06
C GLN A 83 -15.08 -4.60 9.42
N LEU A 84 -13.80 -5.00 9.46
CA LEU A 84 -13.02 -5.09 10.69
C LEU A 84 -12.71 -3.70 11.27
N SER A 85 -12.38 -3.66 12.57
CA SER A 85 -11.72 -2.49 13.15
C SER A 85 -10.40 -2.20 12.43
N TYR A 86 -9.87 -0.96 12.55
CA TYR A 86 -8.56 -0.64 11.94
C TYR A 86 -7.45 -1.57 12.46
N ASP A 87 -7.40 -1.82 13.76
CA ASP A 87 -6.32 -2.60 14.37
C ASP A 87 -6.41 -4.09 13.97
N ASP A 88 -7.61 -4.66 13.90
CA ASP A 88 -7.84 -6.03 13.43
C ASP A 88 -7.54 -6.16 11.93
N ALA A 89 -8.04 -5.24 11.11
CA ALA A 89 -7.78 -5.19 9.67
C ALA A 89 -6.29 -5.05 9.36
N LYS A 90 -5.57 -4.23 10.13
CA LYS A 90 -4.11 -4.08 10.00
C LYS A 90 -3.37 -5.36 10.37
N SER A 91 -3.76 -5.98 11.47
CA SER A 91 -3.18 -7.25 11.93
C SER A 91 -3.38 -8.34 10.89
N GLU A 92 -4.56 -8.42 10.29
CA GLU A 92 -4.86 -9.39 9.23
C GLU A 92 -4.01 -9.14 7.97
N LEU A 93 -3.89 -7.90 7.51
CA LEU A 93 -3.09 -7.57 6.34
C LEU A 93 -1.59 -7.84 6.54
N ILE A 94 -1.05 -7.64 7.75
CA ILE A 94 0.37 -7.89 8.07
C ILE A 94 0.72 -9.39 7.98
N ARG A 95 -0.25 -10.29 8.10
CA ARG A 95 -0.04 -11.74 7.89
C ARG A 95 0.28 -12.09 6.44
N LEU A 96 -0.09 -11.22 5.50
CA LEU A 96 0.20 -11.46 4.08
C LEU A 96 1.70 -11.32 3.78
N PRO A 97 2.27 -12.21 2.96
CA PRO A 97 3.67 -12.15 2.58
C PRO A 97 4.07 -10.80 1.97
N GLY A 98 5.13 -10.19 2.50
CA GLY A 98 5.65 -8.90 2.01
C GLY A 98 4.81 -7.68 2.40
N VAL A 99 3.80 -7.84 3.25
CA VAL A 99 2.98 -6.74 3.77
C VAL A 99 3.45 -6.37 5.18
N GLY A 100 4.21 -5.28 5.28
CA GLY A 100 4.58 -4.68 6.57
C GLY A 100 3.59 -3.60 7.01
N PRO A 101 3.80 -3.02 8.21
CA PRO A 101 2.90 -2.01 8.79
C PRO A 101 2.56 -0.86 7.85
N LYS A 102 3.56 -0.31 7.14
CA LYS A 102 3.37 0.79 6.18
C LYS A 102 2.50 0.38 4.98
N ILE A 103 2.69 -0.83 4.45
CA ILE A 103 1.90 -1.32 3.31
C ILE A 103 0.46 -1.58 3.74
N ALA A 104 0.27 -2.16 4.94
CA ALA A 104 -1.04 -2.37 5.53
C ALA A 104 -1.77 -1.03 5.72
N ASP A 105 -1.12 -0.01 6.31
CA ASP A 105 -1.71 1.32 6.47
C ASP A 105 -2.09 1.97 5.13
N CYS A 106 -1.25 1.85 4.10
CA CYS A 106 -1.61 2.33 2.76
C CYS A 106 -2.83 1.59 2.19
N ALA A 107 -2.88 0.27 2.32
CA ALA A 107 -4.01 -0.52 1.82
C ALA A 107 -5.31 -0.18 2.55
N LEU A 108 -5.25 0.04 3.85
CA LEU A 108 -6.39 0.41 4.68
C LEU A 108 -6.89 1.82 4.37
N LEU A 109 -5.98 2.80 4.30
CA LEU A 109 -6.34 4.18 4.01
C LEU A 109 -6.99 4.33 2.63
N PHE A 110 -6.33 3.80 1.60
CA PHE A 110 -6.73 4.04 0.20
C PHE A 110 -7.64 2.95 -0.38
N GLY A 111 -7.75 1.79 0.26
CA GLY A 111 -8.53 0.66 -0.21
C GLY A 111 -9.73 0.30 0.65
N ALA A 112 -9.68 0.54 1.95
CA ALA A 112 -10.75 0.20 2.90
C ALA A 112 -11.34 1.43 3.62
N ASN A 113 -10.96 2.63 3.22
CA ASN A 113 -11.43 3.91 3.79
C ASN A 113 -11.25 4.02 5.32
N LYS A 114 -10.17 3.40 5.85
CA LYS A 114 -9.81 3.52 7.26
C LYS A 114 -9.00 4.80 7.47
N THR A 115 -9.71 5.90 7.75
CA THR A 115 -9.11 7.25 7.83
C THR A 115 -8.18 7.45 9.02
N GLU A 116 -8.23 6.56 10.00
CA GLU A 116 -7.31 6.46 11.13
C GLU A 116 -5.97 5.79 10.79
N ALA A 117 -5.80 5.24 9.58
CA ALA A 117 -4.52 4.72 9.09
C ALA A 117 -3.56 5.86 8.77
N PHE A 118 -2.32 5.76 9.26
CA PHE A 118 -1.28 6.76 9.05
C PHE A 118 -0.02 6.10 8.49
N PRO A 119 0.07 5.92 7.17
CA PRO A 119 1.24 5.32 6.54
C PRO A 119 2.50 6.17 6.73
N ILE A 120 3.53 5.63 7.38
CA ILE A 120 4.80 6.32 7.61
C ILE A 120 5.81 5.80 6.59
N ASP A 121 6.13 6.61 5.60
CA ASP A 121 7.27 6.41 4.70
C ASP A 121 8.46 7.28 5.12
N THR A 122 9.53 7.28 4.34
CA THR A 122 10.73 8.06 4.64
C THR A 122 10.48 9.56 4.69
N TRP A 123 9.55 10.09 3.88
CA TRP A 123 9.17 11.50 3.90
C TRP A 123 8.41 11.85 5.18
N ILE A 124 7.39 11.04 5.49
CA ILE A 124 6.59 11.24 6.70
C ILE A 124 7.41 11.02 7.97
N ALA A 125 8.30 10.01 8.00
CA ALA A 125 9.20 9.82 9.12
C ALA A 125 10.05 11.08 9.36
N LYS A 126 10.63 11.65 8.30
CA LYS A 126 11.42 12.87 8.37
C LYS A 126 10.61 14.06 8.89
N VAL A 127 9.37 14.24 8.41
CA VAL A 127 8.47 15.30 8.91
C VAL A 127 8.18 15.12 10.39
N LEU A 128 7.84 13.88 10.82
CA LEU A 128 7.55 13.60 12.22
C LEU A 128 8.77 13.87 13.13
N ASP A 129 9.95 13.50 12.66
CA ASP A 129 11.19 13.73 13.38
C ASP A 129 11.49 15.24 13.50
N SER A 130 11.51 15.96 12.38
CA SER A 130 11.94 17.36 12.35
C SER A 130 10.94 18.33 12.96
N HIS A 131 9.63 18.07 12.85
CA HIS A 131 8.61 19.04 13.27
C HIS A 131 7.88 18.65 14.56
N TYR A 132 7.96 17.36 14.95
CA TYR A 132 7.29 16.85 16.14
C TYR A 132 8.27 16.24 17.17
N GLY A 133 9.58 16.20 16.86
CA GLY A 133 10.61 15.73 17.80
C GLY A 133 10.53 14.24 18.09
N LEU A 134 10.22 13.39 17.06
CA LEU A 134 9.97 11.97 17.27
C LEU A 134 11.12 11.06 16.80
N GLU A 135 12.36 11.58 16.72
CA GLU A 135 13.52 10.87 16.19
C GLU A 135 13.79 9.53 16.91
N SER A 136 13.54 9.49 18.21
CA SER A 136 13.74 8.30 19.03
C SER A 136 12.57 7.30 19.00
N PHE A 137 11.45 7.68 18.33
CA PHE A 137 10.23 6.88 18.34
C PHE A 137 10.29 5.78 17.27
N THR A 138 9.84 4.57 17.64
CA THR A 138 9.60 3.47 16.69
C THR A 138 8.45 3.79 15.74
N TYR A 139 8.32 3.01 14.66
CA TYR A 139 7.18 3.12 13.74
C TYR A 139 5.84 3.11 14.48
N SER A 140 5.65 2.16 15.39
CA SER A 140 4.38 2.02 16.13
C SER A 140 4.10 3.20 17.05
N GLN A 141 5.13 3.75 17.70
CA GLN A 141 5.00 4.93 18.54
C GLN A 141 4.66 6.18 17.72
N LYS A 142 5.31 6.36 16.56
CA LYS A 142 4.99 7.45 15.61
C LYS A 142 3.55 7.34 15.10
N ALA A 143 3.11 6.14 14.73
CA ALA A 143 1.74 5.91 14.27
C ALA A 143 0.71 6.17 15.38
N LEU A 144 1.00 5.75 16.62
CA LEU A 144 0.14 6.04 17.77
C LEU A 144 0.07 7.53 18.06
N PHE A 145 1.22 8.23 18.04
CA PHE A 145 1.28 9.69 18.18
C PHE A 145 0.39 10.36 17.13
N ALA A 146 0.55 10.01 15.84
CA ALA A 146 -0.20 10.61 14.75
C ALA A 146 -1.71 10.42 14.91
N ARG A 147 -2.16 9.21 15.27
CA ARG A 147 -3.59 8.94 15.53
C ARG A 147 -4.13 9.77 16.70
N LYS A 148 -3.36 9.94 17.77
CA LYS A 148 -3.76 10.77 18.92
C LYS A 148 -3.76 12.26 18.59
N HIS A 149 -2.76 12.72 17.84
CA HIS A 149 -2.56 14.13 17.53
C HIS A 149 -3.54 14.64 16.46
N PHE A 150 -3.74 13.87 15.39
CA PHE A 150 -4.60 14.26 14.25
C PHE A 150 -6.02 13.67 14.31
N GLY A 151 -6.29 12.77 15.25
CA GLY A 151 -7.61 12.18 15.45
C GLY A 151 -8.06 11.23 14.34
N LEU A 152 -9.38 11.09 14.17
CA LEU A 152 -10.00 10.14 13.24
C LEU A 152 -9.62 10.34 11.77
N PHE A 153 -9.21 11.54 11.40
CA PHE A 153 -8.84 11.89 10.02
C PHE A 153 -7.32 11.98 9.83
N CYS A 154 -6.56 11.30 10.68
CA CYS A 154 -5.09 11.38 10.62
C CYS A 154 -4.52 10.94 9.27
N GLY A 155 -5.18 10.03 8.55
CA GLY A 155 -4.81 9.64 7.20
C GLY A 155 -4.86 10.79 6.19
N PHE A 156 -5.82 11.71 6.32
CA PHE A 156 -5.83 12.93 5.51
C PHE A 156 -4.70 13.87 5.92
N ALA A 157 -4.47 14.06 7.23
CA ALA A 157 -3.34 14.86 7.71
C ALA A 157 -2.01 14.31 7.14
N GLN A 158 -1.84 12.99 7.11
CA GLN A 158 -0.69 12.33 6.51
C GLN A 158 -0.50 12.72 5.03
N GLN A 159 -1.57 12.80 4.25
CA GLN A 159 -1.49 13.19 2.83
C GLN A 159 -1.10 14.66 2.66
N PHE A 160 -1.58 15.55 3.52
CA PHE A 160 -1.16 16.96 3.50
C PHE A 160 0.32 17.09 3.87
N LEU A 161 0.78 16.42 4.93
CA LEU A 161 2.19 16.42 5.32
C LEU A 161 3.09 15.84 4.22
N PHE A 162 2.70 14.71 3.64
CA PHE A 162 3.43 14.08 2.53
C PHE A 162 3.54 15.01 1.31
N SER A 163 2.44 15.65 0.93
CA SER A 163 2.42 16.57 -0.20
C SER A 163 3.22 17.82 0.10
N GLY A 164 3.07 18.38 1.30
CA GLY A 164 3.79 19.56 1.75
C GLY A 164 5.31 19.37 1.74
N GLU A 165 5.80 18.26 2.30
CA GLU A 165 7.23 17.95 2.28
C GLU A 165 7.74 17.69 0.87
N ARG A 166 7.01 16.90 0.06
CA ARG A 166 7.40 16.57 -1.30
C ARG A 166 7.45 17.78 -2.24
N LEU A 167 6.57 18.76 -2.03
CA LEU A 167 6.51 20.01 -2.79
C LEU A 167 7.44 21.09 -2.23
N GLY A 168 8.13 20.82 -1.11
CA GLY A 168 9.02 21.78 -0.44
C GLY A 168 8.28 22.93 0.27
N LEU A 169 6.97 22.76 0.53
CA LEU A 169 6.14 23.72 1.26
C LEU A 169 6.39 23.67 2.78
N ILE A 170 6.71 22.49 3.30
CA ILE A 170 7.25 22.26 4.64
C ILE A 170 8.67 21.70 4.46
N LYS A 171 9.66 22.36 5.11
CA LYS A 171 11.06 21.93 5.01
C LYS A 171 11.45 21.21 6.29
N SER A 172 11.61 19.93 6.22
CA SER A 172 12.28 19.15 7.26
C SER A 172 13.77 19.53 7.30
N LYS A 173 14.28 19.82 8.47
CA LYS A 173 15.69 20.12 8.72
C LYS A 173 16.55 18.88 8.55
#